data_fe64c318232525d58a27eec5bd7be4f5
#
_entry.id   fe64c318232525d58a27eec5bd7be4f5
#
_cell.length_a   1.000
_cell.length_b   1.000
_cell.length_c   1.000
_cell.angle_alpha   90.00
_cell.angle_beta   90.00
_cell.angle_gamma   90.00
#
_symmetry.space_group_name_H-M   'P 1'
#
loop_
_entity.id
_entity.type
_entity.pdbx_description
1 polymer ?
#
loop_
_entity_poly.entity_id
_entity_poly.type
_entity_poly.pdbx_seq_one_letter_code
_entity_poly.pdbx_strand_id
1 'polypeptide(L)'
;MASWNPDAPCSCDCFVSVPPASAIPAVIFAKNSDRPRDEVQEVVFVPASTHAPGSRLQCTYIEVEQVSKTHAVILSRPSWLWGAEMGANEHGVCIGNEAVWTKEPVGEGEALLGMDLLRLALERSRSALEALHVITGLLERYGQGGSCREDPAPFCYHNTFLLADRTEAWPVRMEAAKARFQAGRELLHQQRGGITAEVMMGILRNKESGICMDSGGFRTTASMVSILPRDPTQPCVHFLTATPDPSRSVFKPFIFGAGAAQAPQVLSPTFGAQDPVRTQPRFQTQVDRRHTLYCGHQVALGLMESEQDRGQQLRQKQRDLEQEGLEAARGLLAGEWAPPPQELGTLFQAFVERESQVYA
;
A
#
# COMPACT_ATOMS: atom_id res chain seq x y z
N MET A 1 -30.39 -16.62 5.03
CA MET A 1 -29.25 -16.82 4.11
C MET A 1 -29.02 -15.49 3.43
N ALA A 2 -27.98 -14.76 3.79
CA ALA A 2 -27.63 -13.54 3.06
C ALA A 2 -27.19 -13.96 1.65
N SER A 3 -27.88 -13.49 0.62
CA SER A 3 -27.52 -13.73 -0.77
C SER A 3 -26.13 -13.12 -0.98
N TRP A 4 -25.15 -13.94 -1.37
CA TRP A 4 -23.85 -13.49 -1.79
C TRP A 4 -24.04 -12.59 -3.02
N ASN A 5 -23.74 -11.29 -2.87
CA ASN A 5 -23.76 -10.37 -3.99
C ASN A 5 -22.40 -10.48 -4.71
N PRO A 6 -22.35 -11.01 -5.95
CA PRO A 6 -21.09 -11.15 -6.69
C PRO A 6 -20.42 -9.80 -7.00
N ASP A 7 -21.14 -8.69 -6.88
CA ASP A 7 -20.63 -7.32 -7.04
C ASP A 7 -20.21 -6.69 -5.71
N ALA A 8 -20.37 -7.37 -4.57
CA ALA A 8 -19.86 -6.88 -3.30
C ALA A 8 -18.33 -6.94 -3.34
N PRO A 9 -17.63 -5.82 -3.09
CA PRO A 9 -16.19 -5.80 -3.10
C PRO A 9 -15.67 -6.76 -2.06
N CYS A 10 -14.85 -7.71 -2.50
CA CYS A 10 -14.05 -8.49 -1.59
C CYS A 10 -13.04 -7.54 -0.93
N SER A 11 -12.87 -7.65 0.38
CA SER A 11 -11.95 -6.83 1.16
C SER A 11 -10.50 -7.06 0.73
N CYS A 12 -9.64 -6.07 0.93
CA CYS A 12 -8.18 -6.19 0.88
C CYS A 12 -7.66 -7.32 1.78
N ASP A 13 -6.41 -7.72 1.60
CA ASP A 13 -5.74 -8.71 2.45
C ASP A 13 -4.48 -8.14 3.07
N CYS A 14 -4.37 -8.20 4.39
CA CYS A 14 -3.17 -7.83 5.14
C CYS A 14 -2.59 -9.03 5.87
N PHE A 15 -1.27 -9.12 5.90
CA PHE A 15 -0.54 -10.21 6.55
C PHE A 15 0.61 -9.65 7.40
N VAL A 16 0.91 -10.33 8.50
CA VAL A 16 2.08 -10.04 9.31
C VAL A 16 2.69 -11.32 9.83
N SER A 17 4.00 -11.39 9.79
CA SER A 17 4.80 -12.41 10.48
C SER A 17 5.67 -11.73 11.52
N VAL A 18 5.67 -12.29 12.72
CA VAL A 18 6.56 -11.87 13.80
C VAL A 18 7.47 -13.02 14.22
N PRO A 19 8.72 -12.76 14.65
CA PRO A 19 9.59 -13.82 15.17
C PRO A 19 8.93 -14.58 16.34
N PRO A 20 9.01 -15.92 16.40
CA PRO A 20 9.90 -16.79 15.62
C PRO A 20 9.28 -17.36 14.34
N ALA A 21 8.15 -16.84 13.83
CA ALA A 21 7.56 -17.31 12.59
C ALA A 21 8.31 -16.80 11.34
N SER A 22 8.94 -15.62 11.42
CA SER A 22 9.83 -15.09 10.39
C SER A 22 11.17 -15.84 10.37
N ALA A 23 11.76 -16.00 9.19
CA ALA A 23 13.05 -16.66 8.99
C ALA A 23 14.24 -15.87 9.56
N ILE A 24 14.07 -14.57 9.75
CA ILE A 24 15.05 -13.64 10.30
C ILE A 24 14.44 -12.89 11.49
N PRO A 25 15.23 -12.28 12.39
CA PRO A 25 14.73 -11.50 13.52
C PRO A 25 14.11 -10.17 13.10
N ALA A 26 13.07 -10.23 12.24
CA ALA A 26 12.34 -9.09 11.72
C ALA A 26 10.83 -9.37 11.73
N VAL A 27 10.03 -8.32 11.87
CA VAL A 27 8.62 -8.35 11.54
C VAL A 27 8.49 -8.18 10.03
N ILE A 28 7.66 -8.98 9.38
CA ILE A 28 7.40 -8.90 7.94
C ILE A 28 5.91 -8.58 7.75
N PHE A 29 5.64 -7.41 7.22
CA PHE A 29 4.30 -6.92 6.90
C PHE A 29 4.03 -7.08 5.41
N ALA A 30 2.80 -7.41 5.02
CA ALA A 30 2.40 -7.53 3.63
C ALA A 30 0.93 -7.13 3.42
N LYS A 31 0.61 -6.50 2.29
CA LYS A 31 -0.76 -6.10 1.93
C LYS A 31 -0.98 -6.07 0.42
N ASN A 32 -2.16 -6.55 0.02
CA ASN A 32 -2.79 -6.26 -1.26
C ASN A 32 -3.87 -5.19 -1.11
N SER A 33 -3.92 -4.23 -2.02
CA SER A 33 -4.99 -3.24 -2.12
C SER A 33 -5.94 -3.62 -3.26
N ASP A 34 -7.16 -4.04 -2.90
CA ASP A 34 -8.18 -4.45 -3.86
C ASP A 34 -9.16 -3.29 -4.06
N ARG A 35 -9.14 -2.72 -5.26
CA ARG A 35 -9.83 -1.49 -5.61
C ARG A 35 -10.65 -1.65 -6.89
N PRO A 36 -11.57 -0.72 -7.20
CA PRO A 36 -12.20 -0.68 -8.51
C PRO A 36 -11.17 -0.80 -9.64
N ARG A 37 -11.50 -1.60 -10.66
CA ARG A 37 -10.56 -2.02 -11.71
C ARG A 37 -9.89 -0.86 -12.43
N ASP A 38 -10.58 0.27 -12.56
CA ASP A 38 -10.10 1.44 -13.28
C ASP A 38 -9.36 2.46 -12.40
N GLU A 39 -9.32 2.24 -11.06
CA GLU A 39 -8.56 3.11 -10.19
C GLU A 39 -7.05 2.92 -10.39
N VAL A 40 -6.35 4.04 -10.48
CA VAL A 40 -4.89 4.10 -10.54
C VAL A 40 -4.34 4.31 -9.14
N GLN A 41 -3.40 3.47 -8.74
CA GLN A 41 -2.69 3.60 -7.47
C GLN A 41 -1.27 4.06 -7.71
N GLU A 42 -0.86 5.11 -7.01
CA GLU A 42 0.46 5.73 -7.10
C GLU A 42 1.30 5.46 -5.86
N VAL A 43 2.62 5.64 -5.97
CA VAL A 43 3.54 5.59 -4.82
C VAL A 43 4.09 6.98 -4.55
N VAL A 44 3.81 7.51 -3.36
CA VAL A 44 4.14 8.88 -2.98
C VAL A 44 5.09 8.90 -1.79
N PHE A 45 6.23 9.56 -1.95
CA PHE A 45 7.12 9.90 -0.85
C PHE A 45 6.79 11.31 -0.33
N VAL A 46 6.54 11.43 0.97
CA VAL A 46 6.31 12.70 1.65
C VAL A 46 7.41 12.90 2.70
N PRO A 47 8.25 13.92 2.58
CA PRO A 47 9.31 14.15 3.55
C PRO A 47 8.75 14.61 4.91
N ALA A 48 9.53 14.40 5.97
CA ALA A 48 9.24 14.98 7.28
C ALA A 48 9.16 16.51 7.19
N SER A 49 8.24 17.11 7.94
CA SER A 49 8.00 18.55 7.89
C SER A 49 7.67 19.14 9.24
N THR A 50 7.90 20.46 9.36
CA THR A 50 7.48 21.25 10.52
C THR A 50 6.38 22.22 10.08
N HIS A 51 5.33 22.31 10.87
CA HIS A 51 4.13 23.10 10.56
C HIS A 51 3.92 24.22 11.57
N ALA A 52 3.35 25.33 11.13
CA ALA A 52 3.04 26.45 12.01
C ALA A 52 1.97 26.04 13.04
N PRO A 53 2.04 26.57 14.29
CA PRO A 53 1.00 26.34 15.30
C PRO A 53 -0.39 26.72 14.79
N GLY A 54 -1.38 25.87 15.02
CA GLY A 54 -2.77 26.11 14.60
C GLY A 54 -3.03 25.94 13.10
N SER A 55 -2.05 25.48 12.31
CA SER A 55 -2.28 25.16 10.91
C SER A 55 -3.31 24.03 10.75
N ARG A 56 -4.02 24.05 9.63
CA ARG A 56 -5.00 23.03 9.27
C ARG A 56 -4.52 22.25 8.07
N LEU A 57 -4.98 21.02 7.98
CA LEU A 57 -4.64 20.08 6.91
C LEU A 57 -5.92 19.63 6.22
N GLN A 58 -6.00 19.87 4.91
CA GLN A 58 -7.06 19.32 4.08
C GLN A 58 -6.76 17.84 3.79
N CYS A 59 -7.60 16.94 4.33
CA CYS A 59 -7.66 15.53 3.98
C CYS A 59 -8.52 15.34 2.73
N THR A 60 -8.99 14.12 2.46
CA THR A 60 -9.79 13.87 1.25
C THR A 60 -11.04 14.74 1.22
N TYR A 61 -11.85 14.77 2.27
CA TYR A 61 -13.10 15.52 2.32
C TYR A 61 -13.13 16.65 3.32
N ILE A 62 -12.50 16.48 4.47
CA ILE A 62 -12.57 17.46 5.58
C ILE A 62 -11.19 17.98 5.96
N GLU A 63 -11.15 19.11 6.65
CA GLU A 63 -9.95 19.64 7.28
C GLU A 63 -9.84 19.17 8.73
N VAL A 64 -8.61 18.83 9.13
CA VAL A 64 -8.25 18.51 10.52
C VAL A 64 -7.14 19.44 11.02
N GLU A 65 -6.93 19.46 12.33
CA GLU A 65 -5.78 20.14 12.92
C GLU A 65 -4.48 19.45 12.53
N GLN A 66 -3.49 20.26 12.12
CA GLN A 66 -2.15 19.74 11.82
C GLN A 66 -1.29 19.73 13.09
N VAL A 67 -0.46 18.69 13.22
CA VAL A 67 0.55 18.61 14.28
C VAL A 67 1.78 19.46 13.93
N SER A 68 2.57 19.85 14.94
CA SER A 68 3.74 20.69 14.73
C SER A 68 4.85 20.03 13.91
N LYS A 69 4.94 18.70 13.94
CA LYS A 69 5.92 17.91 13.17
C LYS A 69 5.27 16.66 12.61
N THR A 70 5.55 16.36 11.36
CA THR A 70 5.17 15.13 10.69
C THR A 70 6.41 14.33 10.30
N HIS A 71 6.30 13.00 10.34
CA HIS A 71 7.36 12.08 9.93
C HIS A 71 7.35 11.87 8.42
N ALA A 72 8.51 11.49 7.87
CA ALA A 72 8.59 11.09 6.48
C ALA A 72 7.85 9.75 6.25
N VAL A 73 7.08 9.68 5.15
CA VAL A 73 6.29 8.51 4.82
C VAL A 73 6.46 8.11 3.36
N ILE A 74 6.36 6.81 3.09
CA ILE A 74 6.14 6.25 1.75
C ILE A 74 4.75 5.62 1.71
N LEU A 75 3.94 6.03 0.76
CA LEU A 75 2.52 5.72 0.67
C LEU A 75 2.20 5.05 -0.65
N SER A 76 1.39 4.00 -0.65
CA SER A 76 0.70 3.50 -1.82
C SER A 76 -0.77 3.87 -1.68
N ARG A 77 -1.27 4.71 -2.60
CA ARG A 77 -2.60 5.33 -2.49
C ARG A 77 -3.34 5.38 -3.83
N PRO A 78 -4.66 5.24 -3.84
CA PRO A 78 -5.46 5.66 -4.99
C PRO A 78 -5.20 7.14 -5.29
N SER A 79 -4.94 7.47 -6.54
CA SER A 79 -4.45 8.80 -6.94
C SER A 79 -5.44 9.94 -6.74
N TRP A 80 -6.73 9.65 -6.53
CA TRP A 80 -7.79 10.62 -6.33
C TRP A 80 -7.94 11.09 -4.88
N LEU A 81 -7.48 10.31 -3.88
CA LEU A 81 -7.64 10.65 -2.46
C LEU A 81 -6.35 11.18 -1.83
N TRP A 82 -6.47 11.87 -0.70
CA TRP A 82 -5.34 12.38 0.06
C TRP A 82 -4.65 11.29 0.88
N GLY A 83 -5.40 10.37 1.48
CA GLY A 83 -4.94 9.30 2.36
C GLY A 83 -4.12 8.23 1.63
N ALA A 84 -4.09 7.00 2.17
CA ALA A 84 -3.42 5.86 1.54
C ALA A 84 -4.07 4.53 1.95
N GLU A 85 -3.92 3.51 1.09
CA GLU A 85 -4.32 2.13 1.36
C GLU A 85 -3.29 1.37 2.20
N MET A 86 -2.03 1.73 2.06
CA MET A 86 -0.90 1.17 2.79
C MET A 86 0.30 2.11 2.73
N GLY A 87 1.18 1.98 3.70
CA GLY A 87 2.42 2.75 3.72
C GLY A 87 3.30 2.42 4.91
N ALA A 88 4.42 3.11 4.95
CA ALA A 88 5.38 3.05 6.05
C ALA A 88 5.92 4.44 6.38
N ASN A 89 6.45 4.62 7.60
CA ASN A 89 7.17 5.82 7.98
C ASN A 89 8.64 5.54 8.28
N GLU A 90 9.42 6.60 8.44
CA GLU A 90 10.87 6.54 8.71
C GLU A 90 11.25 5.84 10.03
N HIS A 91 10.29 5.64 10.94
CA HIS A 91 10.51 4.92 12.20
C HIS A 91 10.26 3.41 12.09
N GLY A 92 9.83 2.94 10.90
CA GLY A 92 9.52 1.53 10.65
C GLY A 92 8.11 1.13 11.10
N VAL A 93 7.19 2.07 11.22
CA VAL A 93 5.76 1.77 11.37
C VAL A 93 5.17 1.51 10.00
N CYS A 94 4.46 0.39 9.83
CA CYS A 94 3.69 0.03 8.65
C CYS A 94 2.21 -0.07 9.00
N ILE A 95 1.34 0.44 8.13
CA ILE A 95 -0.11 0.35 8.29
C ILE A 95 -0.73 -0.04 6.95
N GLY A 96 -1.71 -0.95 6.99
CA GLY A 96 -2.62 -1.27 5.91
C GLY A 96 -4.06 -1.28 6.40
N ASN A 97 -4.99 -0.84 5.58
CA ASN A 97 -6.42 -0.90 5.88
C ASN A 97 -7.10 -2.04 5.14
N GLU A 98 -8.28 -2.40 5.60
CA GLU A 98 -9.19 -3.32 4.91
C GLU A 98 -10.62 -2.79 5.05
N ALA A 99 -11.41 -2.91 3.98
CA ALA A 99 -12.83 -2.62 4.03
C ALA A 99 -13.57 -3.68 4.83
N VAL A 100 -14.45 -3.26 5.73
CA VAL A 100 -15.27 -4.16 6.55
C VAL A 100 -16.71 -3.68 6.58
N TRP A 101 -17.63 -4.65 6.61
CA TRP A 101 -19.05 -4.40 6.74
C TRP A 101 -19.49 -4.80 8.14
N THR A 102 -19.92 -3.83 8.92
CA THR A 102 -20.34 -4.00 10.30
C THR A 102 -21.88 -3.97 10.41
N LYS A 103 -22.40 -4.25 11.61
CA LYS A 103 -23.82 -4.09 11.89
C LYS A 103 -24.23 -2.61 12.00
N GLU A 104 -23.28 -1.75 12.35
CA GLU A 104 -23.49 -0.31 12.38
C GLU A 104 -23.49 0.25 10.95
N PRO A 105 -24.46 1.09 10.59
CA PRO A 105 -24.47 1.72 9.27
C PRO A 105 -23.32 2.70 9.14
N VAL A 106 -22.68 2.71 7.97
CA VAL A 106 -21.71 3.76 7.63
C VAL A 106 -22.49 5.00 7.21
N GLY A 107 -22.15 6.14 7.82
CA GLY A 107 -22.71 7.42 7.43
C GLY A 107 -22.26 7.83 6.01
N GLU A 108 -23.20 8.34 5.20
CA GLU A 108 -22.87 8.90 3.88
C GLU A 108 -22.25 10.30 3.96
N GLY A 109 -22.31 10.92 5.15
CA GLY A 109 -21.72 12.23 5.41
C GLY A 109 -20.20 12.22 5.29
N GLU A 110 -19.65 13.28 4.71
CA GLU A 110 -18.18 13.43 4.56
C GLU A 110 -17.53 13.63 5.93
N ALA A 111 -16.57 12.76 6.24
CA ALA A 111 -15.71 12.77 7.42
C ALA A 111 -14.30 12.30 7.01
N LEU A 112 -13.50 11.75 7.93
CA LEU A 112 -12.24 11.09 7.57
C LEU A 112 -12.51 9.76 6.88
N LEU A 113 -11.84 9.50 5.78
CA LEU A 113 -11.76 8.14 5.24
C LEU A 113 -10.81 7.29 6.10
N GLY A 114 -10.99 5.96 6.09
CA GLY A 114 -10.00 5.06 6.71
C GLY A 114 -8.61 5.25 6.12
N MET A 115 -8.52 5.56 4.84
CA MET A 115 -7.27 5.89 4.15
C MET A 115 -6.63 7.17 4.67
N ASP A 116 -7.45 8.18 5.04
CA ASP A 116 -6.97 9.43 5.68
C ASP A 116 -6.41 9.13 7.08
N LEU A 117 -7.13 8.32 7.87
CA LEU A 117 -6.70 7.88 9.21
C LEU A 117 -5.36 7.15 9.16
N LEU A 118 -5.17 6.26 8.17
CA LEU A 118 -3.92 5.54 7.95
C LEU A 118 -2.75 6.50 7.73
N ARG A 119 -2.88 7.45 6.80
CA ARG A 119 -1.83 8.41 6.50
C ARG A 119 -1.55 9.33 7.68
N LEU A 120 -2.59 9.86 8.35
CA LEU A 120 -2.43 10.68 9.55
C LEU A 120 -1.68 9.93 10.65
N ALA A 121 -1.97 8.64 10.86
CA ALA A 121 -1.27 7.83 11.83
C ALA A 121 0.21 7.60 11.47
N LEU A 122 0.52 7.31 10.21
CA LEU A 122 1.90 7.17 9.74
C LEU A 122 2.70 8.48 9.92
N GLU A 123 2.11 9.62 9.59
CA GLU A 123 2.75 10.92 9.71
C GLU A 123 2.97 11.36 11.18
N ARG A 124 2.26 10.76 12.16
CA ARG A 124 2.16 11.24 13.55
C ARG A 124 2.62 10.26 14.62
N SER A 125 3.12 9.07 14.26
CA SER A 125 3.49 8.02 15.20
C SER A 125 4.91 7.50 14.99
N ARG A 126 5.49 6.93 16.05
CA ARG A 126 6.81 6.29 16.03
C ARG A 126 6.75 4.79 16.36
N SER A 127 5.56 4.30 16.76
CA SER A 127 5.31 2.88 17.04
C SER A 127 3.93 2.48 16.56
N ALA A 128 3.68 1.18 16.43
CA ALA A 128 2.38 0.65 16.08
C ALA A 128 1.32 1.00 17.13
N LEU A 129 1.67 1.01 18.42
CA LEU A 129 0.78 1.41 19.50
C LEU A 129 0.42 2.91 19.45
N GLU A 130 1.39 3.78 19.20
CA GLU A 130 1.10 5.22 19.00
C GLU A 130 0.18 5.45 17.81
N ALA A 131 0.41 4.72 16.69
CA ALA A 131 -0.45 4.80 15.51
C ALA A 131 -1.89 4.38 15.82
N LEU A 132 -2.09 3.33 16.62
CA LEU A 132 -3.40 2.90 17.11
C LEU A 132 -4.09 4.04 17.88
N HIS A 133 -3.39 4.69 18.81
CA HIS A 133 -3.95 5.81 19.60
C HIS A 133 -4.28 7.02 18.70
N VAL A 134 -3.47 7.32 17.71
CA VAL A 134 -3.76 8.38 16.73
C VAL A 134 -5.05 8.07 15.97
N ILE A 135 -5.21 6.84 15.46
CA ILE A 135 -6.42 6.43 14.72
C ILE A 135 -7.65 6.54 15.60
N THR A 136 -7.61 5.96 16.81
CA THR A 136 -8.78 5.96 17.72
C THR A 136 -9.17 7.37 18.15
N GLY A 137 -8.21 8.22 18.52
CA GLY A 137 -8.47 9.60 18.90
C GLY A 137 -9.02 10.47 17.75
N LEU A 138 -8.57 10.21 16.51
CA LEU A 138 -9.12 10.88 15.34
C LEU A 138 -10.55 10.41 15.01
N LEU A 139 -10.82 9.09 15.16
CA LEU A 139 -12.18 8.54 15.01
C LEU A 139 -13.16 9.12 16.03
N GLU A 140 -12.77 9.23 17.29
CA GLU A 140 -13.59 9.83 18.33
C GLU A 140 -13.88 11.32 18.06
N ARG A 141 -12.91 12.03 17.49
CA ARG A 141 -13.03 13.48 17.28
C ARG A 141 -13.72 13.87 15.98
N TYR A 142 -13.46 13.19 14.89
CA TYR A 142 -13.88 13.57 13.54
C TYR A 142 -14.81 12.55 12.87
N GLY A 143 -14.92 11.34 13.42
CA GLY A 143 -15.66 10.25 12.82
C GLY A 143 -15.03 9.69 11.55
N GLN A 144 -15.72 8.73 10.93
CA GLN A 144 -15.41 8.16 9.63
C GLN A 144 -16.62 8.24 8.72
N GLY A 145 -16.43 8.64 7.45
CA GLY A 145 -17.54 8.71 6.48
C GLY A 145 -17.11 9.27 5.13
N GLY A 146 -18.01 9.15 4.16
CA GLY A 146 -17.80 9.58 2.78
C GLY A 146 -17.54 8.43 1.82
N SER A 147 -17.63 8.71 0.50
CA SER A 147 -17.40 7.70 -0.53
C SER A 147 -15.96 7.23 -0.55
N CYS A 148 -15.77 5.93 -0.60
CA CYS A 148 -14.46 5.27 -0.62
C CYS A 148 -14.00 4.91 -2.05
N ARG A 149 -14.67 5.40 -3.10
CA ARG A 149 -14.27 5.22 -4.51
C ARG A 149 -14.47 6.49 -5.31
N GLU A 150 -13.74 6.59 -6.42
CA GLU A 150 -13.85 7.67 -7.40
C GLU A 150 -15.02 7.41 -8.37
N ASP A 151 -16.24 7.57 -7.88
CA ASP A 151 -17.46 7.33 -8.65
C ASP A 151 -18.60 8.12 -7.99
N PRO A 152 -19.54 8.71 -8.76
CA PRO A 152 -20.68 9.43 -8.21
C PRO A 152 -21.65 8.55 -7.40
N ALA A 153 -21.65 7.23 -7.64
CA ALA A 153 -22.44 6.30 -6.83
C ALA A 153 -21.79 6.11 -5.45
N PRO A 154 -22.52 6.35 -4.33
CA PRO A 154 -21.98 6.19 -3.00
C PRO A 154 -21.47 4.78 -2.76
N PHE A 155 -20.24 4.67 -2.23
CA PHE A 155 -19.64 3.41 -1.85
C PHE A 155 -18.89 3.61 -0.53
N CYS A 156 -19.59 3.37 0.59
CA CYS A 156 -19.09 3.61 1.94
C CYS A 156 -18.90 2.28 2.68
N TYR A 157 -17.81 2.18 3.42
CA TYR A 157 -17.53 1.04 4.28
C TYR A 157 -16.73 1.48 5.50
N HIS A 158 -16.80 0.71 6.58
CA HIS A 158 -15.88 0.87 7.71
C HIS A 158 -14.51 0.29 7.38
N ASN A 159 -13.50 0.75 8.10
CA ASN A 159 -12.14 0.24 7.94
C ASN A 159 -11.69 -0.52 9.19
N THR A 160 -10.96 -1.59 8.97
CA THR A 160 -10.05 -2.18 9.95
C THR A 160 -8.62 -1.92 9.53
N PHE A 161 -7.67 -2.06 10.45
CA PHE A 161 -6.27 -1.76 10.21
C PHE A 161 -5.38 -2.87 10.74
N LEU A 162 -4.33 -3.19 9.98
CA LEU A 162 -3.17 -3.90 10.48
C LEU A 162 -2.03 -2.91 10.66
N LEU A 163 -1.58 -2.76 11.91
CA LEU A 163 -0.47 -1.89 12.27
C LEU A 163 0.70 -2.77 12.71
N ALA A 164 1.90 -2.46 12.25
CA ALA A 164 3.10 -3.19 12.64
C ALA A 164 4.28 -2.24 12.79
N ASP A 165 5.19 -2.58 13.69
CA ASP A 165 6.51 -1.98 13.78
C ASP A 165 7.59 -3.07 13.95
N ARG A 166 8.81 -2.69 14.32
CA ARG A 166 9.94 -3.62 14.49
C ARG A 166 9.75 -4.67 15.58
N THR A 167 8.79 -4.45 16.49
CA THR A 167 8.63 -5.22 17.72
C THR A 167 7.30 -5.93 17.84
N GLU A 168 6.23 -5.30 17.34
CA GLU A 168 4.87 -5.75 17.56
C GLU A 168 3.95 -5.53 16.34
N ALA A 169 2.79 -6.17 16.37
CA ALA A 169 1.74 -5.96 15.40
C ALA A 169 0.36 -6.00 16.08
N TRP A 170 -0.51 -5.08 15.68
CA TRP A 170 -1.86 -4.91 16.20
C TRP A 170 -2.88 -5.14 15.08
N PRO A 171 -3.53 -6.32 15.01
CA PRO A 171 -4.66 -6.52 14.11
C PRO A 171 -5.94 -6.04 14.77
N VAL A 172 -6.73 -5.24 14.08
CA VAL A 172 -8.13 -5.02 14.43
C VAL A 172 -8.93 -6.15 13.77
N ARG A 173 -9.44 -7.09 14.56
CA ARG A 173 -10.15 -8.27 14.04
C ARG A 173 -11.57 -7.94 13.64
N MET A 174 -11.93 -8.30 12.39
CA MET A 174 -13.31 -8.48 11.97
C MET A 174 -13.42 -9.73 11.09
N GLU A 175 -14.49 -10.54 11.26
CA GLU A 175 -14.67 -11.86 10.61
C GLU A 175 -15.26 -11.77 9.18
N ALA A 176 -14.79 -10.85 8.34
CA ALA A 176 -15.15 -10.83 6.93
C ALA A 176 -14.15 -11.64 6.08
N ALA A 177 -14.61 -12.30 5.01
CA ALA A 177 -13.77 -13.07 4.06
C ALA A 177 -13.16 -14.39 4.61
N LYS A 178 -13.98 -15.24 5.23
CA LYS A 178 -13.55 -16.53 5.84
C LYS A 178 -12.66 -17.42 4.95
N ALA A 179 -12.93 -17.52 3.65
CA ALA A 179 -12.18 -18.40 2.75
C ALA A 179 -10.75 -17.90 2.51
N ARG A 180 -10.57 -16.60 2.21
CA ARG A 180 -9.24 -15.99 2.01
C ARG A 180 -8.44 -15.95 3.30
N PHE A 181 -9.09 -15.64 4.42
CA PHE A 181 -8.47 -15.68 5.74
C PHE A 181 -7.93 -17.08 6.08
N GLN A 182 -8.70 -18.14 5.80
CA GLN A 182 -8.26 -19.52 6.03
C GLN A 182 -7.10 -19.89 5.10
N ALA A 183 -7.19 -19.57 3.81
CA ALA A 183 -6.11 -19.81 2.85
C ALA A 183 -4.82 -19.06 3.26
N GLY A 184 -4.91 -17.77 3.58
CA GLY A 184 -3.77 -17.00 4.06
C GLY A 184 -3.16 -17.56 5.34
N ARG A 185 -3.99 -17.97 6.30
CA ARG A 185 -3.56 -18.64 7.53
C ARG A 185 -2.83 -19.95 7.26
N GLU A 186 -3.35 -20.78 6.37
CA GLU A 186 -2.73 -22.06 6.00
C GLU A 186 -1.39 -21.84 5.30
N LEU A 187 -1.30 -20.90 4.35
CA LEU A 187 -0.05 -20.53 3.67
C LEU A 187 1.02 -20.05 4.66
N LEU A 188 0.66 -19.19 5.62
CA LEU A 188 1.57 -18.75 6.67
C LEU A 188 1.99 -19.89 7.61
N HIS A 189 1.05 -20.78 7.97
CA HIS A 189 1.33 -21.93 8.83
C HIS A 189 2.31 -22.92 8.19
N GLN A 190 2.17 -23.19 6.90
CA GLN A 190 3.05 -24.09 6.14
C GLN A 190 4.50 -23.57 6.10
N GLN A 191 4.69 -22.26 6.17
CA GLN A 191 5.99 -21.59 6.10
C GLN A 191 6.51 -21.10 7.46
N ARG A 192 5.88 -21.53 8.58
CA ARG A 192 6.26 -21.04 9.92
C ARG A 192 7.73 -21.31 10.22
N GLY A 193 8.45 -20.28 10.62
CA GLY A 193 9.91 -20.29 10.85
C GLY A 193 10.73 -20.03 9.61
N GLY A 194 10.11 -20.06 8.41
CA GLY A 194 10.75 -19.79 7.12
C GLY A 194 10.14 -18.59 6.39
N ILE A 195 9.30 -17.77 7.04
CA ILE A 195 8.64 -16.66 6.38
C ILE A 195 9.66 -15.56 6.07
N THR A 196 9.80 -15.25 4.77
CA THR A 196 10.63 -14.18 4.21
C THR A 196 9.75 -13.19 3.45
N ALA A 197 10.36 -12.11 2.92
CA ALA A 197 9.66 -11.19 2.02
C ALA A 197 9.18 -11.92 0.74
N GLU A 198 10.00 -12.81 0.19
CA GLU A 198 9.65 -13.61 -0.99
C GLU A 198 8.45 -14.53 -0.73
N VAL A 199 8.38 -15.15 0.45
CA VAL A 199 7.21 -15.95 0.87
C VAL A 199 5.97 -15.08 0.93
N MET A 200 6.05 -13.88 1.51
CA MET A 200 4.92 -12.94 1.56
C MET A 200 4.51 -12.46 0.17
N MET A 201 5.47 -12.13 -0.71
CA MET A 201 5.18 -11.80 -2.12
C MET A 201 4.47 -12.96 -2.83
N GLY A 202 4.89 -14.21 -2.56
CA GLY A 202 4.23 -15.42 -3.06
C GLY A 202 2.78 -15.55 -2.58
N ILE A 203 2.50 -15.26 -1.31
CA ILE A 203 1.14 -15.24 -0.74
C ILE A 203 0.28 -14.16 -1.41
N LEU A 204 0.81 -12.94 -1.55
CA LEU A 204 0.10 -11.84 -2.23
C LEU A 204 -0.20 -12.12 -3.71
N ARG A 205 0.55 -13.03 -4.35
CA ARG A 205 0.37 -13.48 -5.74
C ARG A 205 -0.61 -14.65 -5.91
N ASN A 206 -1.15 -15.17 -4.82
CA ASN A 206 -2.01 -16.35 -4.87
C ASN A 206 -3.39 -16.02 -5.45
N LYS A 207 -3.60 -16.37 -6.71
CA LYS A 207 -4.87 -16.19 -7.43
C LYS A 207 -5.90 -17.27 -7.08
N GLU A 208 -5.44 -18.46 -6.78
CA GLU A 208 -6.32 -19.62 -6.51
C GLU A 208 -7.20 -19.37 -5.27
N SER A 209 -6.64 -18.78 -4.23
CA SER A 209 -7.39 -18.41 -3.02
C SER A 209 -8.17 -17.10 -3.14
N GLY A 210 -7.91 -16.28 -4.19
CA GLY A 210 -8.48 -14.95 -4.38
C GLY A 210 -7.74 -13.85 -3.60
N ILE A 211 -6.60 -14.13 -2.94
CA ILE A 211 -5.74 -13.12 -2.29
C ILE A 211 -5.20 -12.14 -3.35
N CYS A 212 -4.70 -12.64 -4.49
CA CYS A 212 -4.47 -11.82 -5.66
C CYS A 212 -5.77 -11.75 -6.45
N MET A 213 -6.51 -10.68 -6.26
CA MET A 213 -7.84 -10.51 -6.84
C MET A 213 -7.78 -10.05 -8.29
N ASP A 214 -8.60 -10.65 -9.14
CA ASP A 214 -8.89 -10.20 -10.50
C ASP A 214 -10.26 -10.73 -10.94
N SER A 215 -11.33 -10.23 -10.31
CA SER A 215 -12.69 -10.68 -10.59
C SER A 215 -13.71 -9.55 -10.49
N GLY A 216 -14.72 -9.60 -11.36
CA GLY A 216 -15.78 -8.58 -11.39
C GLY A 216 -15.23 -7.17 -11.66
N GLY A 217 -15.78 -6.19 -10.97
CA GLY A 217 -15.37 -4.78 -11.04
C GLY A 217 -14.11 -4.42 -10.24
N PHE A 218 -13.48 -5.38 -9.53
CA PHE A 218 -12.34 -5.15 -8.64
C PHE A 218 -11.11 -5.95 -9.05
N ARG A 219 -9.93 -5.43 -8.70
CA ARG A 219 -8.64 -6.13 -8.81
C ARG A 219 -7.67 -5.65 -7.74
N THR A 220 -6.60 -6.43 -7.50
CA THR A 220 -5.45 -5.95 -6.74
C THR A 220 -4.71 -4.89 -7.56
N THR A 221 -4.83 -3.63 -7.15
CA THR A 221 -4.29 -2.46 -7.86
C THR A 221 -2.86 -2.12 -7.47
N ALA A 222 -2.44 -2.53 -6.28
CA ALA A 222 -1.05 -2.44 -5.81
C ALA A 222 -0.80 -3.36 -4.62
N SER A 223 0.48 -3.64 -4.35
CA SER A 223 0.93 -4.49 -3.26
C SER A 223 2.16 -3.92 -2.57
N MET A 224 2.31 -4.24 -1.29
CA MET A 224 3.45 -3.85 -0.47
C MET A 224 3.91 -5.02 0.41
N VAL A 225 5.22 -5.18 0.53
CA VAL A 225 5.86 -6.07 1.53
C VAL A 225 6.96 -5.28 2.23
N SER A 226 7.03 -5.36 3.55
CA SER A 226 8.05 -4.64 4.34
C SER A 226 8.78 -5.58 5.28
N ILE A 227 10.10 -5.41 5.34
CA ILE A 227 10.99 -6.07 6.31
C ILE A 227 11.34 -5.03 7.38
N LEU A 228 10.99 -5.31 8.62
CA LEU A 228 11.19 -4.45 9.77
C LEU A 228 12.12 -5.16 10.77
N PRO A 229 13.46 -5.03 10.64
CA PRO A 229 14.42 -5.69 11.53
C PRO A 229 14.21 -5.24 12.99
N ARG A 230 14.32 -6.17 13.94
CA ARG A 230 14.29 -5.85 15.37
C ARG A 230 15.48 -5.01 15.83
N ASP A 231 16.62 -5.19 15.18
CA ASP A 231 17.80 -4.34 15.38
C ASP A 231 17.54 -2.94 14.82
N PRO A 232 17.48 -1.89 15.64
CA PRO A 232 17.21 -0.53 15.19
C PRO A 232 18.36 0.08 14.36
N THR A 233 19.54 -0.53 14.35
CA THR A 233 20.67 -0.09 13.53
C THR A 233 20.53 -0.51 12.08
N GLN A 234 19.73 -1.55 11.82
CA GLN A 234 19.44 -2.01 10.45
C GLN A 234 18.29 -1.18 9.87
N PRO A 235 18.35 -0.84 8.56
CA PRO A 235 17.27 -0.14 7.89
C PRO A 235 16.04 -1.03 7.70
N CYS A 236 14.85 -0.44 7.69
CA CYS A 236 13.65 -1.09 7.16
C CYS A 236 13.69 -1.05 5.64
N VAL A 237 13.22 -2.13 5.00
CA VAL A 237 13.11 -2.21 3.54
C VAL A 237 11.64 -2.41 3.17
N HIS A 238 11.14 -1.55 2.29
CA HIS A 238 9.74 -1.56 1.84
C HIS A 238 9.68 -1.84 0.34
N PHE A 239 9.02 -2.91 -0.07
CA PHE A 239 8.85 -3.27 -1.47
C PHE A 239 7.45 -2.86 -1.93
N LEU A 240 7.35 -2.07 -3.01
CA LEU A 240 6.07 -1.58 -3.55
C LEU A 240 5.98 -1.86 -5.06
N THR A 241 4.78 -2.23 -5.54
CA THR A 241 4.57 -2.52 -6.96
C THR A 241 4.25 -1.28 -7.79
N ALA A 242 3.45 -0.34 -7.29
CA ALA A 242 2.92 0.82 -8.02
C ALA A 242 2.09 0.47 -9.29
N THR A 243 1.86 -0.80 -9.58
CA THR A 243 1.12 -1.32 -10.73
C THR A 243 0.24 -2.50 -10.31
N PRO A 244 -0.88 -2.73 -11.01
CA PRO A 244 -1.83 -3.78 -10.64
C PRO A 244 -1.30 -5.19 -10.95
N ASP A 245 -1.93 -6.17 -10.30
CA ASP A 245 -1.62 -7.59 -10.39
C ASP A 245 -0.18 -7.92 -9.91
N PRO A 246 0.02 -8.18 -8.61
CA PRO A 246 1.36 -8.49 -8.07
C PRO A 246 2.02 -9.70 -8.72
N SER A 247 1.25 -10.58 -9.38
CA SER A 247 1.81 -11.72 -10.12
C SER A 247 2.45 -11.30 -11.45
N ARG A 248 2.17 -10.08 -11.93
CA ARG A 248 2.65 -9.50 -13.19
C ARG A 248 3.31 -8.13 -13.01
N SER A 249 3.62 -7.74 -11.77
CA SER A 249 4.29 -6.52 -11.38
C SER A 249 5.62 -6.81 -10.69
N VAL A 250 6.46 -5.79 -10.56
CA VAL A 250 7.76 -5.84 -9.87
C VAL A 250 7.63 -5.20 -8.48
N PHE A 251 8.02 -5.90 -7.44
CA PHE A 251 8.22 -5.33 -6.12
C PHE A 251 9.57 -4.61 -6.06
N LYS A 252 9.54 -3.29 -5.95
CA LYS A 252 10.72 -2.41 -5.96
C LYS A 252 11.09 -1.97 -4.55
N PRO A 253 12.35 -2.12 -4.12
CA PRO A 253 12.78 -1.76 -2.78
C PRO A 253 12.83 -0.24 -2.59
N PHE A 254 12.25 0.25 -1.48
CA PHE A 254 12.37 1.60 -0.97
C PHE A 254 12.98 1.56 0.44
N ILE A 255 13.91 2.46 0.72
CA ILE A 255 14.59 2.61 2.00
C ILE A 255 14.61 4.10 2.36
N PHE A 256 14.19 4.43 3.58
CA PHE A 256 14.32 5.80 4.09
C PHE A 256 15.81 6.12 4.27
N GLY A 257 16.26 7.20 3.66
CA GLY A 257 17.65 7.63 3.72
C GLY A 257 17.87 9.02 3.15
N ALA A 258 19.07 9.54 3.27
CA ALA A 258 19.45 10.78 2.63
C ALA A 258 19.30 10.65 1.11
N GLY A 259 18.65 11.64 0.50
CA GLY A 259 18.37 11.62 -0.95
C GLY A 259 17.09 10.88 -1.34
N ALA A 260 16.30 10.38 -0.38
CA ALA A 260 14.99 9.83 -0.68
C ALA A 260 14.12 10.90 -1.39
N ALA A 261 13.62 10.55 -2.56
CA ALA A 261 12.91 11.46 -3.43
C ALA A 261 11.73 10.77 -4.10
N GLN A 262 10.79 11.56 -4.58
CA GLN A 262 9.65 11.11 -5.35
C GLN A 262 10.11 10.61 -6.72
N ALA A 263 9.80 9.36 -7.06
CA ALA A 263 9.96 8.86 -8.41
C ALA A 263 8.81 9.39 -9.31
N PRO A 264 9.11 10.20 -10.33
CA PRO A 264 8.05 10.88 -11.10
C PRO A 264 7.20 9.92 -11.94
N GLN A 265 7.74 8.77 -12.34
CA GLN A 265 7.04 7.80 -13.18
C GLN A 265 5.89 7.08 -12.47
N VAL A 266 5.85 7.11 -11.14
CA VAL A 266 4.80 6.49 -10.30
C VAL A 266 3.90 7.53 -9.64
N LEU A 267 3.99 8.79 -10.07
CA LEU A 267 3.16 9.89 -9.62
C LEU A 267 2.13 10.24 -10.70
N SER A 268 0.87 10.21 -10.32
CA SER A 268 -0.26 10.54 -11.19
C SER A 268 -0.33 12.04 -11.49
N PRO A 269 -0.93 12.42 -12.64
CA PRO A 269 -1.18 13.83 -12.94
C PRO A 269 -2.01 14.53 -11.86
N THR A 270 -1.72 15.80 -11.60
CA THR A 270 -2.45 16.64 -10.64
C THR A 270 -3.37 17.62 -11.35
N PHE A 271 -4.59 17.81 -10.84
CA PHE A 271 -5.63 18.65 -11.44
C PHE A 271 -5.94 19.90 -10.59
N GLY A 272 -5.26 20.09 -9.47
CA GLY A 272 -5.39 21.25 -8.59
C GLY A 272 -6.82 21.47 -8.09
N ALA A 273 -7.30 22.72 -8.18
CA ALA A 273 -8.66 23.07 -7.77
C ALA A 273 -9.75 22.50 -8.70
N GLN A 274 -9.37 22.07 -9.90
CA GLN A 274 -10.28 21.46 -10.90
C GLN A 274 -10.39 19.94 -10.74
N ASP A 275 -9.73 19.36 -9.74
CA ASP A 275 -9.82 17.93 -9.49
C ASP A 275 -11.28 17.56 -9.12
N PRO A 276 -11.87 16.56 -9.82
CA PRO A 276 -13.25 16.12 -9.52
C PRO A 276 -13.52 15.74 -8.07
N VAL A 277 -12.49 15.35 -7.31
CA VAL A 277 -12.62 15.09 -5.87
C VAL A 277 -12.90 16.37 -5.06
N ARG A 278 -12.53 17.55 -5.59
CA ARG A 278 -12.71 18.86 -4.95
C ARG A 278 -13.91 19.64 -5.48
N THR A 279 -14.49 19.21 -6.60
CA THR A 279 -15.57 19.89 -7.30
C THR A 279 -16.92 19.30 -6.89
N GLN A 280 -17.89 20.14 -6.52
CA GLN A 280 -19.25 19.70 -6.20
C GLN A 280 -20.18 19.84 -7.42
N PRO A 281 -21.01 18.83 -7.74
CA PRO A 281 -21.05 17.47 -7.18
C PRO A 281 -19.78 16.68 -7.58
N ARG A 282 -19.28 15.83 -6.68
CA ARG A 282 -18.01 15.13 -6.86
C ARG A 282 -18.10 14.07 -7.97
N PHE A 283 -16.98 13.86 -8.64
CA PHE A 283 -16.78 12.76 -9.62
C PHE A 283 -17.76 12.76 -10.81
N GLN A 284 -18.34 13.92 -11.17
CA GLN A 284 -19.20 14.05 -12.34
C GLN A 284 -18.42 14.06 -13.67
N THR A 285 -17.12 14.25 -13.62
CA THR A 285 -16.20 14.20 -14.75
C THR A 285 -15.10 13.19 -14.47
N GLN A 286 -14.64 12.48 -15.50
CA GLN A 286 -13.50 11.58 -15.41
C GLN A 286 -12.24 12.29 -15.87
N VAL A 287 -11.14 12.09 -15.14
CA VAL A 287 -9.80 12.57 -15.49
C VAL A 287 -8.85 11.40 -15.66
N ASP A 288 -7.86 11.54 -16.53
CA ASP A 288 -6.85 10.50 -16.71
C ASP A 288 -5.80 10.59 -15.59
N ARG A 289 -5.85 9.65 -14.65
CA ARG A 289 -4.93 9.59 -13.52
C ARG A 289 -3.74 8.65 -13.75
N ARG A 290 -3.63 8.06 -14.96
CA ARG A 290 -2.58 7.08 -15.24
C ARG A 290 -1.21 7.75 -15.26
N HIS A 291 -0.32 7.29 -14.40
CA HIS A 291 1.09 7.67 -14.43
C HIS A 291 1.89 6.86 -15.46
N THR A 292 3.09 7.31 -15.79
CA THR A 292 3.89 6.74 -16.89
C THR A 292 4.15 5.24 -16.73
N LEU A 293 4.56 4.79 -15.54
CA LEU A 293 4.79 3.35 -15.29
C LEU A 293 3.51 2.53 -15.44
N TYR A 294 2.36 3.05 -14.98
CA TYR A 294 1.07 2.39 -15.16
C TYR A 294 0.73 2.20 -16.64
N CYS A 295 0.91 3.23 -17.47
CA CYS A 295 0.67 3.14 -18.91
C CYS A 295 1.58 2.07 -19.57
N GLY A 296 2.86 2.07 -19.27
CA GLY A 296 3.80 1.06 -19.77
C GLY A 296 3.40 -0.36 -19.33
N HIS A 297 3.03 -0.51 -18.06
CA HIS A 297 2.54 -1.79 -17.53
C HIS A 297 1.27 -2.29 -18.22
N GLN A 298 0.31 -1.41 -18.58
CA GLN A 298 -0.88 -1.82 -19.31
C GLN A 298 -0.54 -2.35 -20.71
N VAL A 299 0.41 -1.74 -21.40
CA VAL A 299 0.91 -2.25 -22.69
C VAL A 299 1.57 -3.63 -22.51
N ALA A 300 2.43 -3.75 -21.49
CA ALA A 300 3.10 -5.01 -21.18
C ALA A 300 2.12 -6.14 -20.83
N LEU A 301 1.04 -5.84 -20.07
CA LEU A 301 -0.02 -6.82 -19.78
C LEU A 301 -0.69 -7.31 -21.07
N GLY A 302 -1.02 -6.40 -22.00
CA GLY A 302 -1.59 -6.77 -23.29
C GLY A 302 -0.67 -7.71 -24.09
N LEU A 303 0.64 -7.45 -24.10
CA LEU A 303 1.63 -8.33 -24.73
C LEU A 303 1.75 -9.69 -24.03
N MET A 304 1.72 -9.72 -22.70
CA MET A 304 1.75 -10.97 -21.91
C MET A 304 0.52 -11.85 -22.17
N GLU A 305 -0.61 -11.27 -22.55
CA GLU A 305 -1.86 -12.00 -22.83
C GLU A 305 -1.97 -12.42 -24.30
N SER A 306 -1.45 -11.63 -25.23
CA SER A 306 -1.61 -11.86 -26.68
C SER A 306 -0.42 -12.57 -27.34
N GLU A 307 0.81 -12.44 -26.82
CA GLU A 307 2.04 -12.95 -27.43
C GLU A 307 2.84 -13.80 -26.43
N GLN A 308 2.70 -15.14 -26.52
CA GLN A 308 3.28 -16.06 -25.53
C GLN A 308 4.78 -15.88 -25.32
N ASP A 309 5.58 -15.84 -26.39
CA ASP A 309 7.05 -15.77 -26.28
C ASP A 309 7.51 -14.42 -25.73
N ARG A 310 6.99 -13.31 -26.26
CA ARG A 310 7.32 -11.96 -25.78
C ARG A 310 6.82 -11.75 -24.36
N GLY A 311 5.63 -12.24 -24.04
CA GLY A 311 5.06 -12.20 -22.71
C GLY A 311 5.91 -12.94 -21.68
N GLN A 312 6.44 -14.13 -22.04
CA GLN A 312 7.37 -14.89 -21.17
C GLN A 312 8.69 -14.15 -20.98
N GLN A 313 9.26 -13.55 -22.03
CA GLN A 313 10.49 -12.74 -21.94
C GLN A 313 10.28 -11.51 -21.03
N LEU A 314 9.16 -10.80 -21.17
CA LEU A 314 8.82 -9.66 -20.30
C LEU A 314 8.71 -10.11 -18.83
N ARG A 315 8.01 -11.21 -18.56
CA ARG A 315 7.89 -11.76 -17.21
C ARG A 315 9.23 -12.21 -16.63
N GLN A 316 10.14 -12.73 -17.46
CA GLN A 316 11.48 -13.08 -17.02
C GLN A 316 12.25 -11.82 -16.61
N LYS A 317 12.26 -10.78 -17.44
CA LYS A 317 12.89 -9.49 -17.10
C LYS A 317 12.34 -8.85 -15.81
N GLN A 318 11.01 -8.94 -15.59
CA GLN A 318 10.41 -8.50 -14.33
C GLN A 318 10.91 -9.28 -13.12
N ARG A 319 11.01 -10.62 -13.24
CA ARG A 319 11.53 -11.48 -12.16
C ARG A 319 13.01 -11.22 -11.89
N ASP A 320 13.80 -11.04 -12.93
CA ASP A 320 15.24 -10.76 -12.79
C ASP A 320 15.44 -9.43 -12.07
N LEU A 321 14.69 -8.38 -12.45
CA LEU A 321 14.73 -7.08 -11.80
C LEU A 321 14.31 -7.15 -10.32
N GLU A 322 13.25 -7.89 -10.01
CA GLU A 322 12.79 -8.08 -8.63
C GLU A 322 13.83 -8.86 -7.80
N GLN A 323 14.41 -9.90 -8.39
CA GLN A 323 15.43 -10.71 -7.73
C GLN A 323 16.65 -9.86 -7.36
N GLU A 324 17.09 -8.96 -8.21
CA GLU A 324 18.16 -8.00 -7.89
C GLU A 324 17.78 -7.11 -6.70
N GLY A 325 16.53 -6.63 -6.64
CA GLY A 325 16.04 -5.84 -5.50
C GLY A 325 16.03 -6.62 -4.18
N LEU A 326 15.66 -7.90 -4.24
CA LEU A 326 15.68 -8.80 -3.09
C LEU A 326 17.12 -9.11 -2.64
N GLU A 327 18.05 -9.30 -3.58
CA GLU A 327 19.47 -9.52 -3.28
C GLU A 327 20.11 -8.27 -2.67
N ALA A 328 19.83 -7.10 -3.20
CA ALA A 328 20.26 -5.83 -2.60
C ALA A 328 19.77 -5.67 -1.15
N ALA A 329 18.49 -5.96 -0.89
CA ALA A 329 17.93 -5.93 0.46
C ALA A 329 18.60 -6.94 1.38
N ARG A 330 18.83 -8.18 0.92
CA ARG A 330 19.52 -9.21 1.71
C ARG A 330 20.96 -8.82 2.04
N GLY A 331 21.71 -8.35 1.04
CA GLY A 331 23.10 -7.89 1.25
C GLY A 331 23.17 -6.71 2.24
N LEU A 332 22.21 -5.78 2.18
CA LEU A 332 22.12 -4.66 3.11
C LEU A 332 21.85 -5.14 4.55
N LEU A 333 20.88 -6.03 4.73
CA LEU A 333 20.51 -6.56 6.04
C LEU A 333 21.55 -7.52 6.62
N ALA A 334 22.34 -8.19 5.77
CA ALA A 334 23.48 -9.00 6.22
C ALA A 334 24.74 -8.16 6.50
N GLY A 335 24.75 -6.86 6.15
CA GLY A 335 25.94 -6.01 6.26
C GLY A 335 26.99 -6.29 5.19
N GLU A 336 26.67 -7.05 4.16
CA GLU A 336 27.55 -7.39 3.03
C GLU A 336 27.57 -6.28 1.97
N TRP A 337 26.55 -5.45 1.95
CA TRP A 337 26.42 -4.28 1.07
C TRP A 337 26.10 -3.04 1.92
N ALA A 338 26.96 -2.04 1.84
CA ALA A 338 26.84 -0.79 2.59
C ALA A 338 27.03 0.41 1.64
N PRO A 339 26.02 0.70 0.79
CA PRO A 339 26.12 1.80 -0.16
C PRO A 339 26.06 3.15 0.56
N PRO A 340 26.51 4.23 -0.09
CA PRO A 340 26.35 5.58 0.44
C PRO A 340 24.88 5.89 0.72
N PRO A 341 24.53 6.69 1.77
CA PRO A 341 23.16 7.02 2.12
C PRO A 341 22.33 7.61 0.98
N GLN A 342 22.97 8.35 0.06
CA GLN A 342 22.31 8.92 -1.13
C GLN A 342 21.85 7.82 -2.11
N GLU A 343 22.64 6.78 -2.29
CA GLU A 343 22.31 5.65 -3.15
C GLU A 343 21.10 4.88 -2.61
N LEU A 344 21.03 4.68 -1.29
CA LEU A 344 19.87 4.08 -0.63
C LEU A 344 18.59 4.89 -0.89
N GLY A 345 18.66 6.22 -0.75
CA GLY A 345 17.51 7.10 -0.95
C GLY A 345 16.99 7.11 -2.39
N THR A 346 17.84 6.87 -3.39
CA THR A 346 17.48 6.85 -4.81
C THR A 346 17.17 5.46 -5.35
N LEU A 347 17.33 4.41 -4.53
CA LEU A 347 17.20 3.02 -4.97
C LEU A 347 15.84 2.74 -5.62
N PHE A 348 14.74 3.16 -4.98
CA PHE A 348 13.39 2.97 -5.53
C PHE A 348 13.22 3.63 -6.90
N GLN A 349 13.70 4.85 -7.07
CA GLN A 349 13.64 5.56 -8.34
C GLN A 349 14.41 4.80 -9.43
N ALA A 350 15.61 4.31 -9.13
CA ALA A 350 16.41 3.54 -10.08
C ALA A 350 15.69 2.27 -10.55
N PHE A 351 15.00 1.55 -9.63
CA PHE A 351 14.21 0.38 -9.98
C PHE A 351 12.96 0.74 -10.80
N VAL A 352 12.30 1.85 -10.50
CA VAL A 352 11.16 2.36 -11.29
C VAL A 352 11.59 2.70 -12.72
N GLU A 353 12.74 3.36 -12.88
CA GLU A 353 13.29 3.70 -14.19
C GLU A 353 13.63 2.44 -15.02
N ARG A 354 14.26 1.45 -14.39
CA ARG A 354 14.57 0.17 -15.02
C ARG A 354 13.32 -0.63 -15.41
N GLU A 355 12.31 -0.66 -14.54
CA GLU A 355 11.02 -1.28 -14.88
C GLU A 355 10.35 -0.58 -16.06
N SER A 356 10.38 0.76 -16.11
CA SER A 356 9.88 1.53 -17.25
C SER A 356 10.58 1.16 -18.55
N GLN A 357 11.90 0.90 -18.51
CA GLN A 357 12.69 0.43 -19.67
C GLN A 357 12.32 -0.99 -20.10
N VAL A 358 11.90 -1.85 -19.16
CA VAL A 358 11.41 -3.21 -19.49
C VAL A 358 10.14 -3.15 -20.33
N TYR A 359 9.31 -2.10 -20.15
CA TYR A 359 8.03 -1.91 -20.84
C TYR A 359 8.15 -1.06 -22.13
N ALA A 360 9.26 -0.41 -22.37
CA ALA A 360 9.55 0.35 -23.60
C ALA A 360 9.96 -0.59 -24.75
#